data_7f5cb135788fab2d8ccaf97a4252b0f0
#
_entry.id   7f5cb135788fab2d8ccaf97a4252b0f0
#
_cell.length_a   1.000
_cell.length_b   1.000
_cell.length_c   1.000
_cell.angle_alpha   90.00
_cell.angle_beta   90.00
_cell.angle_gamma   90.00
#
_symmetry.space_group_name_H-M   'P 1'
#
loop_
_entity.id
_entity.type
_entity.pdbx_description
1 polymer ?
#
loop_
_entity_poly.entity_id
_entity_poly.type
_entity_poly.pdbx_seq_one_letter_code
_entity_poly.pdbx_strand_id
1 'polypeptide(L)'
;MAATNDKETNKAISKIAQKRRIPVNVVDQPNLCSFTMGSIVELDALVIAISSGGKAPVLARMIREKMEAILPASYSKLVAFSGSMRKVVQKKIKQMEKRRGFWEDFFSDNQILKKAHSNKKFTALDINSLIKKRLSKSDGEVYLVGAGPGDKDLLTLRALQLMQQCDICIYDNLVSNDVLELVRRDAEMIYAGKKRDQHPLEHATINDLLMRHAK
;
A
#
# COMPACT_ATOMS: atom_id res chain seq x y z
N MET A 1 9.59 -19.80 19.45
CA MET A 1 8.83 -19.12 20.51
C MET A 1 9.12 -19.81 21.84
N ALA A 2 9.39 -19.05 22.90
CA ALA A 2 9.58 -19.56 24.26
C ALA A 2 8.47 -19.00 25.15
N ALA A 3 7.72 -19.89 25.78
CA ALA A 3 6.52 -19.56 26.56
C ALA A 3 6.40 -20.46 27.79
N THR A 4 7.53 -20.72 28.47
CA THR A 4 7.54 -21.52 29.69
C THR A 4 7.37 -20.64 30.92
N ASN A 5 6.95 -21.22 32.05
CA ASN A 5 6.88 -20.53 33.32
C ASN A 5 8.26 -20.33 33.98
N ASP A 6 9.29 -20.99 33.44
CA ASP A 6 10.67 -20.89 33.96
C ASP A 6 11.46 -19.82 33.18
N LYS A 7 11.82 -18.76 33.88
CA LYS A 7 12.56 -17.63 33.30
C LYS A 7 13.98 -18.02 32.85
N GLU A 8 14.64 -18.93 33.53
CA GLU A 8 16.02 -19.33 33.16
C GLU A 8 15.99 -20.19 31.89
N THR A 9 15.04 -21.09 31.76
CA THR A 9 14.80 -21.83 30.51
C THR A 9 14.52 -20.91 29.34
N ASN A 10 13.63 -19.92 29.51
CA ASN A 10 13.33 -18.94 28.46
C ASN A 10 14.56 -18.12 28.04
N LYS A 11 15.39 -17.71 29.00
CA LYS A 11 16.65 -16.99 28.76
C LYS A 11 17.69 -17.87 28.05
N ALA A 12 17.81 -19.14 28.43
CA ALA A 12 18.69 -20.10 27.76
C ALA A 12 18.26 -20.31 26.29
N ILE A 13 16.96 -20.53 26.06
CA ILE A 13 16.40 -20.65 24.69
C ILE A 13 16.72 -19.41 23.86
N SER A 14 16.50 -18.20 24.41
CA SER A 14 16.81 -16.96 23.72
C SER A 14 18.29 -16.87 23.32
N LYS A 15 19.20 -17.13 24.24
CA LYS A 15 20.65 -17.11 23.97
C LYS A 15 21.05 -18.10 22.86
N ILE A 16 20.54 -19.34 22.92
CA ILE A 16 20.83 -20.38 21.92
C ILE A 16 20.29 -19.95 20.55
N ALA A 17 19.04 -19.45 20.48
CA ALA A 17 18.43 -19.02 19.25
C ALA A 17 19.20 -17.85 18.62
N GLN A 18 19.55 -16.82 19.41
CA GLN A 18 20.33 -15.66 18.94
C GLN A 18 21.72 -16.08 18.44
N LYS A 19 22.41 -16.99 19.16
CA LYS A 19 23.71 -17.52 18.71
C LYS A 19 23.61 -18.23 17.36
N ARG A 20 22.50 -18.91 17.10
CA ARG A 20 22.21 -19.59 15.83
C ARG A 20 21.57 -18.71 14.77
N ARG A 21 21.38 -17.39 15.03
CA ARG A 21 20.68 -16.44 14.16
C ARG A 21 19.26 -16.87 13.81
N ILE A 22 18.59 -17.56 14.75
CA ILE A 22 17.19 -17.97 14.63
C ILE A 22 16.33 -16.90 15.30
N PRO A 23 15.30 -16.34 14.62
CA PRO A 23 14.37 -15.42 15.24
C PRO A 23 13.72 -16.04 16.49
N VAL A 24 13.70 -15.30 17.59
CA VAL A 24 13.13 -15.75 18.85
C VAL A 24 12.19 -14.72 19.44
N ASN A 25 11.02 -15.20 19.88
CA ASN A 25 10.08 -14.44 20.70
C ASN A 25 9.92 -15.15 22.04
N VAL A 26 10.05 -14.40 23.12
CA VAL A 26 9.86 -14.86 24.50
C VAL A 26 8.68 -14.12 25.09
N VAL A 27 7.65 -14.86 25.52
CA VAL A 27 6.42 -14.28 26.03
C VAL A 27 6.71 -13.46 27.30
N ASP A 28 6.14 -12.26 27.38
CA ASP A 28 6.28 -11.29 28.47
C ASP A 28 7.72 -10.86 28.81
N GLN A 29 8.69 -11.14 27.95
CA GLN A 29 10.09 -10.74 28.12
C GLN A 29 10.67 -10.09 26.86
N PRO A 30 10.29 -8.82 26.55
CA PRO A 30 10.70 -8.12 25.32
C PRO A 30 12.22 -8.07 25.12
N ASN A 31 12.98 -7.94 26.21
CA ASN A 31 14.45 -7.86 26.18
C ASN A 31 15.14 -9.14 25.69
N LEU A 32 14.45 -10.26 25.70
CA LEU A 32 14.93 -11.56 25.22
C LEU A 32 14.43 -11.86 23.79
N CYS A 33 13.63 -11.00 23.21
CA CYS A 33 13.06 -11.16 21.88
C CYS A 33 13.96 -10.58 20.80
N SER A 34 14.09 -11.26 19.67
CA SER A 34 14.63 -10.68 18.43
C SER A 34 13.52 -10.15 17.53
N PHE A 35 12.29 -10.53 17.78
CA PHE A 35 11.08 -9.97 17.15
C PHE A 35 9.90 -10.06 18.12
N THR A 36 8.90 -9.21 17.93
CA THR A 36 7.65 -9.24 18.69
C THR A 36 6.51 -9.70 17.81
N MET A 37 5.67 -10.60 18.34
CA MET A 37 4.43 -10.98 17.66
C MET A 37 3.47 -9.80 17.68
N GLY A 38 2.96 -9.44 16.49
CA GLY A 38 1.89 -8.45 16.36
C GLY A 38 0.50 -9.08 16.53
N SER A 39 -0.52 -8.22 16.59
CA SER A 39 -1.91 -8.64 16.40
C SER A 39 -2.15 -8.96 14.93
N ILE A 40 -2.79 -10.08 14.63
CA ILE A 40 -2.97 -10.57 13.25
C ILE A 40 -4.46 -10.57 12.93
N VAL A 41 -4.81 -9.98 11.80
CA VAL A 41 -6.09 -10.19 11.11
C VAL A 41 -5.84 -11.20 10.01
N GLU A 42 -6.56 -12.31 10.03
CA GLU A 42 -6.41 -13.39 9.06
C GLU A 42 -7.73 -13.60 8.33
N LEU A 43 -7.69 -13.43 7.01
CA LEU A 43 -8.81 -13.61 6.09
C LEU A 43 -8.36 -14.57 4.98
N ASP A 44 -8.20 -15.85 5.30
CA ASP A 44 -7.68 -16.90 4.42
C ASP A 44 -6.37 -16.48 3.71
N ALA A 45 -6.49 -16.00 2.47
CA ALA A 45 -5.36 -15.59 1.64
C ALA A 45 -4.79 -14.19 1.96
N LEU A 46 -5.47 -13.40 2.81
CA LEU A 46 -5.05 -12.05 3.21
C LEU A 46 -4.68 -12.02 4.69
N VAL A 47 -3.45 -11.64 4.99
CA VAL A 47 -2.96 -11.47 6.37
C VAL A 47 -2.53 -10.03 6.59
N ILE A 48 -3.00 -9.42 7.68
CA ILE A 48 -2.60 -8.09 8.13
C ILE A 48 -1.96 -8.22 9.50
N ALA A 49 -0.71 -7.81 9.64
CA ALA A 49 0.01 -7.81 10.90
C ALA A 49 0.14 -6.38 11.44
N ILE A 50 -0.25 -6.18 12.70
CA ILE A 50 -0.24 -4.89 13.38
C ILE A 50 0.71 -5.01 14.56
N SER A 51 1.80 -4.26 14.55
CA SER A 51 2.80 -4.30 15.62
C SER A 51 3.07 -2.91 16.17
N SER A 52 3.15 -2.82 17.50
CA SER A 52 3.62 -1.63 18.21
C SER A 52 5.07 -1.77 18.70
N GLY A 53 5.80 -2.79 18.24
CA GLY A 53 7.12 -3.13 18.76
C GLY A 53 7.11 -3.53 20.24
N GLY A 54 5.99 -4.08 20.72
CA GLY A 54 5.79 -4.44 22.14
C GLY A 54 5.42 -3.27 23.08
N LYS A 55 5.37 -2.05 22.56
CA LYS A 55 5.11 -0.84 23.40
C LYS A 55 3.65 -0.67 23.78
N ALA A 56 2.72 -1.07 22.95
CA ALA A 56 1.28 -0.87 23.16
C ALA A 56 0.44 -2.07 22.61
N PRO A 57 0.52 -3.24 23.24
CA PRO A 57 -0.17 -4.45 22.74
C PRO A 57 -1.70 -4.28 22.75
N VAL A 58 -2.25 -3.55 23.72
CA VAL A 58 -3.69 -3.25 23.80
C VAL A 58 -4.13 -2.42 22.58
N LEU A 59 -3.37 -1.39 22.21
CA LEU A 59 -3.67 -0.57 21.04
C LEU A 59 -3.62 -1.39 19.75
N ALA A 60 -2.61 -2.26 19.60
CA ALA A 60 -2.51 -3.15 18.45
C ALA A 60 -3.72 -4.09 18.33
N ARG A 61 -4.24 -4.60 19.46
CA ARG A 61 -5.48 -5.40 19.52
C ARG A 61 -6.70 -4.58 19.11
N MET A 62 -6.86 -3.36 19.64
CA MET A 62 -7.99 -2.47 19.30
C MET A 62 -7.99 -2.12 17.80
N ILE A 63 -6.82 -1.90 17.20
CA ILE A 63 -6.70 -1.65 15.76
C ILE A 63 -7.08 -2.91 14.98
N ARG A 64 -6.67 -4.10 15.42
CA ARG A 64 -7.07 -5.37 14.82
C ARG A 64 -8.59 -5.50 14.79
N GLU A 65 -9.26 -5.29 15.91
CA GLU A 65 -10.73 -5.37 16.04
C GLU A 65 -11.43 -4.40 15.06
N LYS A 66 -10.90 -3.18 14.91
CA LYS A 66 -11.40 -2.21 13.92
C LYS A 66 -11.19 -2.70 12.48
N MET A 67 -10.03 -3.27 12.17
CA MET A 67 -9.74 -3.80 10.84
C MET A 67 -10.67 -4.98 10.50
N GLU A 68 -10.88 -5.90 11.44
CA GLU A 68 -11.83 -7.03 11.27
C GLU A 68 -13.26 -6.54 11.00
N ALA A 69 -13.68 -5.44 11.62
CA ALA A 69 -15.00 -4.86 11.40
C ALA A 69 -15.15 -4.15 10.04
N ILE A 70 -14.07 -3.58 9.51
CA ILE A 70 -14.10 -2.81 8.24
C ILE A 70 -13.87 -3.71 7.02
N LEU A 71 -13.05 -4.76 7.17
CA LEU A 71 -12.64 -5.60 6.05
C LEU A 71 -13.70 -6.69 5.77
N PRO A 72 -14.36 -6.65 4.62
CA PRO A 72 -15.29 -7.69 4.24
C PRO A 72 -14.57 -9.03 3.96
N ALA A 73 -15.16 -10.15 4.38
CA ALA A 73 -14.65 -11.49 4.07
C ALA A 73 -14.49 -11.76 2.56
N SER A 74 -15.20 -10.99 1.72
CA SER A 74 -15.08 -11.07 0.26
C SER A 74 -13.70 -10.70 -0.28
N TYR A 75 -12.86 -9.97 0.48
CA TYR A 75 -11.48 -9.66 0.07
C TYR A 75 -10.61 -10.91 -0.07
N SER A 76 -10.82 -11.93 0.76
CA SER A 76 -10.14 -13.23 0.63
C SER A 76 -10.31 -13.81 -0.77
N LYS A 77 -11.55 -13.76 -1.31
CA LYS A 77 -11.86 -14.28 -2.65
C LYS A 77 -11.17 -13.49 -3.76
N LEU A 78 -11.10 -12.16 -3.61
CA LEU A 78 -10.38 -11.29 -4.54
C LEU A 78 -8.88 -11.63 -4.57
N VAL A 79 -8.27 -11.83 -3.40
CA VAL A 79 -6.85 -12.20 -3.29
C VAL A 79 -6.60 -13.57 -3.91
N ALA A 80 -7.41 -14.59 -3.58
CA ALA A 80 -7.27 -15.94 -4.13
C ALA A 80 -7.41 -15.95 -5.65
N PHE A 81 -8.44 -15.26 -6.18
CA PHE A 81 -8.64 -15.18 -7.61
C PHE A 81 -7.51 -14.40 -8.32
N SER A 82 -7.09 -13.27 -7.80
CA SER A 82 -5.99 -12.50 -8.37
C SER A 82 -4.69 -13.31 -8.42
N GLY A 83 -4.40 -14.08 -7.37
CA GLY A 83 -3.28 -15.00 -7.32
C GLY A 83 -3.32 -16.03 -8.45
N SER A 84 -4.48 -16.65 -8.69
CA SER A 84 -4.66 -17.64 -9.77
C SER A 84 -4.49 -17.03 -11.17
N MET A 85 -4.87 -15.75 -11.35
CA MET A 85 -4.80 -15.05 -12.63
C MET A 85 -3.47 -14.31 -12.88
N ARG A 86 -2.61 -14.22 -11.89
CA ARG A 86 -1.35 -13.45 -11.97
C ARG A 86 -0.50 -13.80 -13.18
N LYS A 87 -0.31 -15.09 -13.46
CA LYS A 87 0.47 -15.55 -14.62
C LYS A 87 -0.19 -15.19 -15.96
N VAL A 88 -1.53 -15.23 -16.03
CA VAL A 88 -2.28 -14.86 -17.23
C VAL A 88 -2.11 -13.37 -17.53
N VAL A 89 -2.26 -12.52 -16.51
CA VAL A 89 -2.07 -11.07 -16.61
C VAL A 89 -0.62 -10.74 -17.02
N GLN A 90 0.38 -11.39 -16.40
CA GLN A 90 1.80 -11.21 -16.78
C GLN A 90 2.10 -11.55 -18.24
N LYS A 91 1.46 -12.59 -18.78
CA LYS A 91 1.61 -12.95 -20.20
C LYS A 91 1.00 -11.89 -21.13
N LYS A 92 -0.13 -11.31 -20.76
CA LYS A 92 -0.87 -10.35 -21.59
C LYS A 92 -0.38 -8.91 -21.45
N ILE A 93 0.06 -8.51 -20.28
CA ILE A 93 0.58 -7.16 -19.98
C ILE A 93 2.06 -7.28 -19.63
N LYS A 94 2.95 -6.92 -20.54
CA LYS A 94 4.41 -7.07 -20.36
C LYS A 94 5.00 -5.99 -19.46
N GLN A 95 4.51 -4.75 -19.57
CA GLN A 95 4.98 -3.59 -18.82
C GLN A 95 4.52 -3.66 -17.36
N MET A 96 5.43 -3.41 -16.43
CA MET A 96 5.18 -3.55 -14.98
C MET A 96 4.17 -2.50 -14.49
N GLU A 97 4.32 -1.25 -14.94
CA GLU A 97 3.45 -0.13 -14.61
C GLU A 97 2.01 -0.40 -15.06
N LYS A 98 1.83 -0.88 -16.29
CA LYS A 98 0.50 -1.24 -16.80
C LYS A 98 -0.12 -2.43 -16.05
N ARG A 99 0.70 -3.39 -15.57
CA ARG A 99 0.20 -4.49 -14.73
C ARG A 99 -0.26 -3.99 -13.36
N ARG A 100 0.50 -3.06 -12.75
CA ARG A 100 0.09 -2.45 -11.47
C ARG A 100 -1.23 -1.74 -11.62
N GLY A 101 -1.34 -0.81 -12.57
CA GLY A 101 -2.58 -0.10 -12.82
C GLY A 101 -3.76 -1.02 -13.19
N PHE A 102 -3.50 -2.15 -13.85
CA PHE A 102 -4.52 -3.17 -14.07
C PHE A 102 -5.06 -3.76 -12.75
N TRP A 103 -4.19 -4.07 -11.78
CA TRP A 103 -4.61 -4.60 -10.49
C TRP A 103 -5.30 -3.55 -9.64
N GLU A 104 -4.86 -2.29 -9.71
CA GLU A 104 -5.56 -1.17 -9.07
C GLU A 104 -6.98 -1.01 -9.62
N ASP A 105 -7.14 -1.02 -10.95
CA ASP A 105 -8.45 -1.01 -11.61
C ASP A 105 -9.29 -2.22 -11.19
N PHE A 106 -8.71 -3.42 -11.12
CA PHE A 106 -9.40 -4.65 -10.72
C PHE A 106 -9.94 -4.57 -9.28
N PHE A 107 -9.11 -4.14 -8.33
CA PHE A 107 -9.51 -4.04 -6.92
C PHE A 107 -10.42 -2.85 -6.62
N SER A 108 -10.51 -1.86 -7.52
CA SER A 108 -11.37 -0.68 -7.40
C SER A 108 -12.65 -0.79 -8.23
N ASP A 109 -12.78 -1.77 -9.12
CA ASP A 109 -13.93 -1.92 -10.01
C ASP A 109 -15.18 -2.33 -9.24
N ASN A 110 -16.21 -1.48 -9.30
CA ASN A 110 -17.47 -1.70 -8.58
C ASN A 110 -18.19 -2.99 -8.97
N GLN A 111 -18.05 -3.47 -10.20
CA GLN A 111 -18.69 -4.72 -10.64
C GLN A 111 -17.94 -5.92 -10.05
N ILE A 112 -16.62 -5.87 -10.01
CA ILE A 112 -15.78 -6.87 -9.36
C ILE A 112 -16.08 -6.93 -7.86
N LEU A 113 -16.14 -5.78 -7.18
CA LEU A 113 -16.47 -5.71 -5.75
C LEU A 113 -17.87 -6.26 -5.46
N LYS A 114 -18.89 -5.85 -6.22
CA LYS A 114 -20.26 -6.39 -6.10
C LYS A 114 -20.28 -7.90 -6.33
N LYS A 115 -19.52 -8.40 -7.29
CA LYS A 115 -19.43 -9.83 -7.59
C LYS A 115 -18.80 -10.60 -6.43
N ALA A 116 -17.75 -10.06 -5.81
CA ALA A 116 -17.12 -10.61 -4.62
C ALA A 116 -18.10 -10.69 -3.43
N HIS A 117 -18.84 -9.60 -3.16
CA HIS A 117 -19.83 -9.53 -2.08
C HIS A 117 -21.01 -10.47 -2.30
N SER A 118 -21.51 -10.62 -3.54
CA SER A 118 -22.63 -11.50 -3.88
C SER A 118 -22.26 -12.98 -4.02
N ASN A 119 -21.04 -13.34 -3.65
CA ASN A 119 -20.52 -14.71 -3.70
C ASN A 119 -20.55 -15.36 -5.11
N LYS A 120 -20.57 -14.55 -6.17
CA LYS A 120 -20.52 -15.02 -7.55
C LYS A 120 -19.10 -15.45 -7.92
N LYS A 121 -18.98 -16.48 -8.76
CA LYS A 121 -17.68 -16.95 -9.24
C LYS A 121 -17.05 -15.95 -10.19
N PHE A 122 -15.77 -15.70 -10.00
CA PHE A 122 -14.95 -14.96 -10.95
C PHE A 122 -14.59 -15.84 -12.14
N THR A 123 -14.50 -15.23 -13.32
CA THR A 123 -14.20 -15.93 -14.57
C THR A 123 -13.04 -15.23 -15.31
N ALA A 124 -12.45 -15.94 -16.26
CA ALA A 124 -11.45 -15.33 -17.13
C ALA A 124 -11.98 -14.15 -17.97
N LEU A 125 -13.31 -14.07 -18.16
CA LEU A 125 -13.96 -12.97 -18.87
C LEU A 125 -13.85 -11.67 -18.08
N ASP A 126 -13.95 -11.73 -16.74
CA ASP A 126 -13.80 -10.55 -15.87
C ASP A 126 -12.40 -9.92 -16.03
N ILE A 127 -11.37 -10.75 -16.11
CA ILE A 127 -10.00 -10.32 -16.35
C ILE A 127 -9.82 -9.78 -17.77
N ASN A 128 -10.34 -10.49 -18.79
CA ASN A 128 -10.17 -10.11 -20.17
C ASN A 128 -10.83 -8.76 -20.51
N SER A 129 -12.02 -8.49 -19.95
CA SER A 129 -12.70 -7.21 -20.14
C SER A 129 -11.89 -6.04 -19.56
N LEU A 130 -11.34 -6.21 -18.35
CA LEU A 130 -10.50 -5.19 -17.71
C LEU A 130 -9.16 -5.01 -18.42
N ILE A 131 -8.53 -6.10 -18.88
CA ILE A 131 -7.29 -6.00 -19.68
C ILE A 131 -7.56 -5.21 -20.96
N LYS A 132 -8.65 -5.51 -21.68
CA LYS A 132 -9.01 -4.78 -22.90
C LYS A 132 -9.23 -3.29 -22.60
N LYS A 133 -9.97 -2.97 -21.53
CA LYS A 133 -10.21 -1.59 -21.08
C LYS A 133 -8.87 -0.89 -20.76
N ARG A 134 -7.96 -1.54 -20.04
CA ARG A 134 -6.67 -0.94 -19.66
C ARG A 134 -5.75 -0.73 -20.87
N LEU A 135 -5.69 -1.69 -21.78
CA LEU A 135 -4.86 -1.58 -22.99
C LEU A 135 -5.40 -0.58 -24.01
N SER A 136 -6.71 -0.28 -23.99
CA SER A 136 -7.31 0.76 -24.83
C SER A 136 -7.19 2.16 -24.25
N LYS A 137 -6.82 2.31 -22.96
CA LYS A 137 -6.54 3.60 -22.33
C LYS A 137 -5.14 4.04 -22.74
N SER A 138 -5.03 4.95 -23.69
CA SER A 138 -3.76 5.41 -24.28
C SER A 138 -3.20 6.64 -23.58
N ASP A 139 -4.05 7.45 -22.94
CA ASP A 139 -3.66 8.76 -22.41
C ASP A 139 -3.56 8.72 -20.89
N GLY A 140 -2.51 9.32 -20.34
CA GLY A 140 -2.39 9.61 -18.93
C GLY A 140 -3.38 10.71 -18.52
N GLU A 141 -3.61 10.84 -17.23
CA GLU A 141 -4.46 11.85 -16.65
C GLU A 141 -3.62 12.79 -15.79
N VAL A 142 -3.84 14.09 -15.92
CA VAL A 142 -3.18 15.10 -15.10
C VAL A 142 -4.21 15.72 -14.17
N TYR A 143 -3.89 15.74 -12.90
CA TYR A 143 -4.73 16.32 -11.85
C TYR A 143 -4.01 17.48 -11.17
N LEU A 144 -4.65 18.63 -11.11
CA LEU A 144 -4.21 19.75 -10.29
C LEU A 144 -4.82 19.58 -8.89
N VAL A 145 -3.96 19.43 -7.89
CA VAL A 145 -4.37 19.14 -6.51
C VAL A 145 -3.94 20.30 -5.61
N GLY A 146 -4.90 20.89 -4.89
CA GLY A 146 -4.59 21.88 -3.86
C GLY A 146 -4.09 21.20 -2.58
N ALA A 147 -2.91 21.63 -2.11
CA ALA A 147 -2.27 21.08 -0.91
C ALA A 147 -2.78 21.71 0.41
N GLY A 148 -3.73 22.66 0.35
CA GLY A 148 -4.20 23.37 1.53
C GLY A 148 -3.13 24.28 2.16
N PRO A 149 -3.34 24.73 3.40
CA PRO A 149 -2.42 25.65 4.10
C PRO A 149 -1.19 24.93 4.70
N GLY A 150 -0.98 23.66 4.44
CA GLY A 150 0.17 22.87 4.90
C GLY A 150 -0.16 21.83 5.97
N ASP A 151 -1.33 21.88 6.58
CA ASP A 151 -1.82 20.86 7.50
C ASP A 151 -2.46 19.71 6.70
N LYS A 152 -1.94 18.50 6.88
CA LYS A 152 -2.43 17.29 6.20
C LYS A 152 -3.88 16.95 6.52
N ASP A 153 -4.39 17.32 7.69
CA ASP A 153 -5.75 17.05 8.12
C ASP A 153 -6.78 17.95 7.41
N LEU A 154 -6.32 19.00 6.73
CA LEU A 154 -7.13 19.90 5.92
C LEU A 154 -7.18 19.52 4.43
N LEU A 155 -6.56 18.42 4.04
CA LEU A 155 -6.68 17.90 2.69
C LEU A 155 -8.09 17.35 2.43
N THR A 156 -8.58 17.58 1.22
CA THR A 156 -9.82 16.92 0.81
C THR A 156 -9.58 15.41 0.63
N LEU A 157 -10.59 14.59 0.88
CA LEU A 157 -10.51 13.15 0.63
C LEU A 157 -10.15 12.84 -0.83
N ARG A 158 -10.60 13.67 -1.77
CA ARG A 158 -10.26 13.50 -3.18
C ARG A 158 -8.79 13.79 -3.46
N ALA A 159 -8.23 14.83 -2.84
CA ALA A 159 -6.80 15.13 -2.94
C ALA A 159 -5.96 13.95 -2.44
N LEU A 160 -6.29 13.44 -1.25
CA LEU A 160 -5.61 12.29 -0.67
C LEU A 160 -5.67 11.05 -1.60
N GLN A 161 -6.85 10.74 -2.15
CA GLN A 161 -7.02 9.62 -3.08
C GLN A 161 -6.15 9.76 -4.33
N LEU A 162 -6.11 10.95 -4.92
CA LEU A 162 -5.30 11.23 -6.11
C LEU A 162 -3.80 11.12 -5.81
N MET A 163 -3.35 11.65 -4.67
CA MET A 163 -1.95 11.55 -4.22
C MET A 163 -1.54 10.10 -3.95
N GLN A 164 -2.44 9.27 -3.45
CA GLN A 164 -2.19 7.84 -3.22
C GLN A 164 -2.26 6.97 -4.48
N GLN A 165 -2.73 7.52 -5.60
CA GLN A 165 -2.88 6.79 -6.88
C GLN A 165 -1.93 7.30 -7.97
N CYS A 166 -1.32 8.47 -7.80
CA CYS A 166 -0.48 9.06 -8.83
C CYS A 166 0.79 8.24 -9.08
N ASP A 167 1.22 8.17 -10.33
CA ASP A 167 2.51 7.58 -10.71
C ASP A 167 3.64 8.60 -10.55
N ILE A 168 3.31 9.89 -10.76
CA ILE A 168 4.24 11.01 -10.68
C ILE A 168 3.59 12.14 -9.90
N CYS A 169 4.32 12.72 -8.97
CA CYS A 169 3.92 13.91 -8.22
C CYS A 169 4.88 15.06 -8.53
N ILE A 170 4.36 16.10 -9.17
CA ILE A 170 5.13 17.33 -9.43
C ILE A 170 4.73 18.35 -8.35
N TYR A 171 5.70 18.87 -7.63
CA TYR A 171 5.47 19.74 -6.47
C TYR A 171 6.48 20.86 -6.37
N ASP A 172 6.15 21.91 -5.61
CA ASP A 172 7.03 23.03 -5.31
C ASP A 172 7.31 23.15 -3.79
N ASN A 173 8.01 24.20 -3.39
CA ASN A 173 8.38 24.44 -1.99
C ASN A 173 7.22 24.98 -1.11
N LEU A 174 6.05 25.23 -1.67
CA LEU A 174 4.88 25.67 -0.92
C LEU A 174 4.16 24.50 -0.23
N VAL A 175 4.39 23.28 -0.72
CA VAL A 175 3.79 22.07 -0.16
C VAL A 175 4.62 21.59 1.03
N SER A 176 3.99 21.39 2.19
CA SER A 176 4.67 20.90 3.39
C SER A 176 5.11 19.43 3.23
N ASN A 177 6.17 19.05 3.94
CA ASN A 177 6.65 17.66 3.94
C ASN A 177 5.59 16.69 4.45
N ASP A 178 4.79 17.08 5.45
CA ASP A 178 3.73 16.25 6.00
C ASP A 178 2.66 15.89 4.96
N VAL A 179 2.37 16.82 4.03
CA VAL A 179 1.48 16.57 2.91
C VAL A 179 2.16 15.67 1.87
N LEU A 180 3.43 15.90 1.56
CA LEU A 180 4.17 15.07 0.60
C LEU A 180 4.34 13.62 1.06
N GLU A 181 4.41 13.37 2.37
CA GLU A 181 4.45 12.01 2.94
C GLU A 181 3.19 11.19 2.67
N LEU A 182 2.07 11.85 2.33
CA LEU A 182 0.81 11.19 1.95
C LEU A 182 0.80 10.70 0.50
N VAL A 183 1.75 11.17 -0.32
CA VAL A 183 1.94 10.67 -1.69
C VAL A 183 2.36 9.21 -1.63
N ARG A 184 1.90 8.42 -2.59
CA ARG A 184 2.27 7.02 -2.69
C ARG A 184 3.80 6.86 -2.70
N ARG A 185 4.32 5.95 -1.87
CA ARG A 185 5.78 5.80 -1.63
C ARG A 185 6.60 5.45 -2.87
N ASP A 186 6.01 4.84 -3.86
CA ASP A 186 6.65 4.43 -5.11
C ASP A 186 6.32 5.38 -6.28
N ALA A 187 5.68 6.53 -6.01
CA ALA A 187 5.51 7.59 -7.00
C ALA A 187 6.87 8.29 -7.28
N GLU A 188 7.06 8.67 -8.53
CA GLU A 188 8.18 9.54 -8.91
C GLU A 188 7.92 10.96 -8.41
N MET A 189 8.83 11.51 -7.60
CA MET A 189 8.72 12.83 -7.01
C MET A 189 9.55 13.83 -7.79
N ILE A 190 8.91 14.78 -8.48
CA ILE A 190 9.58 15.80 -9.31
C ILE A 190 9.42 17.17 -8.67
N TYR A 191 10.52 17.76 -8.23
CA TYR A 191 10.51 19.11 -7.70
C TYR A 191 10.51 20.15 -8.84
N ALA A 192 9.49 20.99 -8.89
CA ALA A 192 9.33 22.05 -9.89
C ALA A 192 9.44 23.47 -9.30
N GLY A 193 9.79 23.60 -8.01
CA GLY A 193 9.89 24.90 -7.34
C GLY A 193 11.16 25.67 -7.72
N LYS A 194 11.15 26.97 -7.44
CA LYS A 194 12.30 27.88 -7.66
C LYS A 194 13.41 27.57 -6.67
N LYS A 195 14.60 27.15 -7.13
CA LYS A 195 15.82 27.19 -6.31
C LYS A 195 16.36 28.60 -6.28
N ARG A 196 16.77 29.12 -5.11
CA ARG A 196 17.24 30.49 -4.88
C ARG A 196 18.37 30.94 -5.82
N ASP A 197 19.12 30.03 -6.43
CA ASP A 197 20.33 30.32 -7.23
C ASP A 197 20.30 29.71 -8.66
N GLN A 198 19.17 29.23 -9.14
CA GLN A 198 19.04 28.71 -10.52
C GLN A 198 17.81 29.33 -11.18
N HIS A 199 17.90 29.61 -12.48
CA HIS A 199 16.82 30.15 -13.29
C HIS A 199 15.53 29.38 -13.02
N PRO A 200 14.39 30.08 -12.80
CA PRO A 200 13.13 29.40 -12.56
C PRO A 200 12.81 28.51 -13.76
N LEU A 201 12.36 27.30 -13.50
CA LEU A 201 11.69 26.53 -14.55
C LEU A 201 10.55 27.39 -15.08
N GLU A 202 10.65 27.83 -16.33
CA GLU A 202 9.61 28.60 -16.99
C GLU A 202 8.32 27.77 -16.97
N HIS A 203 7.15 28.43 -16.92
CA HIS A 203 5.86 27.72 -16.99
C HIS A 203 5.76 26.79 -18.21
N ALA A 204 6.42 27.11 -19.32
CA ALA A 204 6.58 26.25 -20.47
C ALA A 204 7.23 24.91 -20.11
N THR A 205 8.27 24.92 -19.27
CA THR A 205 8.98 23.69 -18.86
C THR A 205 8.13 22.79 -17.97
N ILE A 206 7.26 23.36 -17.10
CA ILE A 206 6.33 22.58 -16.28
C ILE A 206 5.25 21.95 -17.16
N ASN A 207 4.70 22.70 -18.12
CA ASN A 207 3.74 22.19 -19.08
C ASN A 207 4.33 21.07 -19.94
N ASP A 208 5.58 21.21 -20.38
CA ASP A 208 6.28 20.19 -21.14
C ASP A 208 6.53 18.92 -20.32
N LEU A 209 6.86 19.07 -19.02
CA LEU A 209 6.95 17.95 -18.10
C LEU A 209 5.61 17.22 -17.99
N LEU A 210 4.52 17.94 -17.73
CA LEU A 210 3.19 17.36 -17.63
C LEU A 210 2.80 16.64 -18.93
N MET A 211 3.00 17.26 -20.08
CA MET A 211 2.69 16.66 -21.38
C MET A 211 3.55 15.42 -21.69
N ARG A 212 4.81 15.42 -21.29
CA ARG A 212 5.74 14.28 -21.50
C ARG A 212 5.31 13.08 -20.68
N HIS A 213 4.90 13.30 -19.44
CA HIS A 213 4.54 12.22 -18.52
C HIS A 213 3.07 11.78 -18.63
N ALA A 214 2.21 12.59 -19.26
CA ALA A 214 0.81 12.23 -19.55
C ALA A 214 0.64 11.40 -20.84
N LYS A 215 1.72 11.09 -21.53
CA LYS A 215 1.74 10.20 -22.71
C LYS A 215 2.10 8.78 -22.25
#